data_6afc3ed4148b56fdfba0cf8b30604c13
#
_entry.id   6afc3ed4148b56fdfba0cf8b30604c13
#
_cell.length_a   1.000
_cell.length_b   1.000
_cell.length_c   1.000
_cell.angle_alpha   90.00
_cell.angle_beta   90.00
_cell.angle_gamma   90.00
#
_symmetry.space_group_name_H-M   'P 1'
#
loop_
_entity.id
_entity.type
_entity.pdbx_description
1 polymer ?
#
loop_
_entity_poly.entity_id
_entity_poly.type
_entity_poly.pdbx_seq_one_letter_code
_entity_poly.pdbx_strand_id
1 'polypeptide(L)'
;MTLRTLPSPVHVDTAPRFDLEAALARAGVSQRLLSQCEARGLIAATEPRYTHAHVAVLRFARRALALGFAMDEIERLVALWRDEERTSAEVKRLTLCRAEALDSRIEELQATKRVLERLADLCRGDHRPACPILDELVELRGFAATASAADCRSAPASR
;
A
#
# COMPACT_ATOMS: atom_id res chain seq x y z
N MET A 1 -20.47 10.92 -12.38
CA MET A 1 -19.76 9.79 -11.77
C MET A 1 -20.45 9.48 -10.45
N THR A 2 -21.32 8.49 -10.44
CA THR A 2 -22.11 8.09 -9.26
C THR A 2 -21.18 7.33 -8.30
N LEU A 3 -20.80 7.95 -7.19
CA LEU A 3 -20.12 7.28 -6.08
C LEU A 3 -21.07 6.21 -5.53
N ARG A 4 -20.77 4.97 -5.85
CA ARG A 4 -21.48 3.82 -5.32
C ARG A 4 -21.08 3.70 -3.84
N THR A 5 -21.94 4.14 -2.96
CA THR A 5 -21.79 3.97 -1.50
C THR A 5 -21.63 2.49 -1.20
N LEU A 6 -20.45 2.09 -0.75
CA LEU A 6 -20.21 0.74 -0.27
C LEU A 6 -20.98 0.56 1.04
N PRO A 7 -21.72 -0.54 1.22
CA PRO A 7 -22.43 -0.79 2.48
C PRO A 7 -21.42 -0.93 3.63
N SER A 8 -21.73 -0.31 4.76
CA SER A 8 -20.96 -0.49 6.01
C SER A 8 -20.85 -1.96 6.38
N PRO A 9 -19.70 -2.44 6.85
CA PRO A 9 -19.46 -3.85 7.13
C PRO A 9 -20.17 -4.38 8.38
N VAL A 10 -21.04 -3.61 9.02
CA VAL A 10 -21.56 -3.88 10.38
C VAL A 10 -22.91 -4.63 10.41
N HIS A 11 -23.51 -5.00 9.28
CA HIS A 11 -24.74 -5.80 9.32
C HIS A 11 -24.44 -7.29 9.46
N VAL A 12 -24.78 -7.77 10.66
CA VAL A 12 -24.60 -9.11 11.22
C VAL A 12 -25.43 -10.15 10.45
N ASP A 13 -24.74 -11.15 9.85
CA ASP A 13 -24.84 -12.58 10.13
C ASP A 13 -26.08 -13.38 9.75
N THR A 14 -26.69 -13.06 8.60
CA THR A 14 -27.51 -14.09 7.88
C THR A 14 -26.98 -14.31 6.45
N ALA A 15 -25.81 -13.77 6.14
CA ALA A 15 -25.22 -13.81 4.80
C ALA A 15 -24.56 -15.16 4.50
N PRO A 16 -24.57 -15.62 3.22
CA PRO A 16 -23.92 -16.86 2.80
C PRO A 16 -22.44 -16.85 3.23
N ARG A 17 -22.01 -17.96 3.82
CA ARG A 17 -20.63 -18.18 4.25
C ARG A 17 -19.87 -18.87 3.14
N PHE A 18 -18.66 -18.40 2.85
CA PHE A 18 -17.80 -18.92 1.80
C PHE A 18 -16.68 -19.77 2.43
N ASP A 19 -16.26 -20.81 1.78
CA ASP A 19 -15.02 -21.49 2.07
C ASP A 19 -13.83 -20.59 1.68
N LEU A 20 -12.62 -21.03 2.02
CA LEU A 20 -11.39 -20.29 1.77
C LEU A 20 -11.22 -19.96 0.26
N GLU A 21 -11.40 -20.97 -0.59
CA GLU A 21 -11.18 -20.83 -2.03
C GLU A 21 -12.16 -19.83 -2.66
N ALA A 22 -13.44 -19.96 -2.32
CA ALA A 22 -14.46 -19.03 -2.80
C ALA A 22 -14.24 -17.60 -2.26
N ALA A 23 -13.76 -17.44 -1.03
CA ALA A 23 -13.44 -16.13 -0.47
C ALA A 23 -12.26 -15.47 -1.20
N LEU A 24 -11.18 -16.23 -1.44
CA LEU A 24 -10.01 -15.76 -2.20
C LEU A 24 -10.38 -15.37 -3.62
N ALA A 25 -11.14 -16.23 -4.31
CA ALA A 25 -11.59 -15.96 -5.69
C ALA A 25 -12.48 -14.73 -5.76
N ARG A 26 -13.44 -14.58 -4.84
CA ARG A 26 -14.35 -13.43 -4.79
C ARG A 26 -13.64 -12.12 -4.47
N ALA A 27 -12.67 -12.17 -3.57
CA ALA A 27 -11.87 -10.99 -3.22
C ALA A 27 -10.79 -10.68 -4.27
N GLY A 28 -10.37 -11.67 -5.05
CA GLY A 28 -9.26 -11.58 -5.98
C GLY A 28 -7.93 -11.35 -5.27
N VAL A 29 -7.71 -12.07 -4.16
CA VAL A 29 -6.51 -11.93 -3.31
C VAL A 29 -5.80 -13.27 -3.17
N SER A 30 -4.50 -13.22 -2.85
CA SER A 30 -3.74 -14.40 -2.48
C SER A 30 -4.01 -14.83 -1.04
N GLN A 31 -3.79 -16.10 -0.75
CA GLN A 31 -3.85 -16.63 0.61
C GLN A 31 -2.91 -15.88 1.56
N ARG A 32 -1.74 -15.46 1.07
CA ARG A 32 -0.79 -14.66 1.85
C ARG A 32 -1.41 -13.35 2.37
N LEU A 33 -2.12 -12.61 1.52
CA LEU A 33 -2.78 -11.37 1.94
C LEU A 33 -3.91 -11.66 2.94
N LEU A 34 -4.67 -12.72 2.75
CA LEU A 34 -5.69 -13.14 3.70
C LEU A 34 -5.07 -13.43 5.06
N SER A 35 -4.02 -14.27 5.12
CA SER A 35 -3.32 -14.58 6.38
C SER A 35 -2.72 -13.34 7.05
N GLN A 36 -2.23 -12.37 6.28
CA GLN A 36 -1.79 -11.08 6.84
C GLN A 36 -2.96 -10.30 7.46
N CYS A 37 -4.12 -10.27 6.82
CA CYS A 37 -5.31 -9.61 7.35
C CYS A 37 -5.83 -10.29 8.62
N GLU A 38 -5.78 -11.62 8.69
CA GLU A 38 -6.13 -12.40 9.89
C GLU A 38 -5.16 -12.12 11.04
N ALA A 39 -3.86 -12.20 10.77
CA ALA A 39 -2.81 -11.97 11.78
C ALA A 39 -2.88 -10.56 12.39
N ARG A 40 -3.43 -9.59 11.66
CA ARG A 40 -3.62 -8.21 12.13
C ARG A 40 -5.03 -7.93 12.65
N GLY A 41 -5.87 -8.93 12.77
CA GLY A 41 -7.23 -8.78 13.30
C GLY A 41 -8.20 -8.01 12.40
N LEU A 42 -7.83 -7.77 11.13
CA LEU A 42 -8.72 -7.13 10.16
C LEU A 42 -9.90 -8.03 9.80
N ILE A 43 -9.68 -9.34 9.87
CA ILE A 43 -10.67 -10.39 9.68
C ILE A 43 -10.56 -11.31 10.89
N ALA A 44 -11.67 -11.53 11.57
CA ALA A 44 -11.71 -12.52 12.65
C ALA A 44 -11.61 -13.92 12.04
N ALA A 45 -10.59 -14.68 12.43
CA ALA A 45 -10.42 -16.09 12.07
C ALA A 45 -11.41 -16.95 12.86
N THR A 46 -12.70 -16.67 12.75
CA THR A 46 -13.77 -17.45 13.41
C THR A 46 -14.28 -18.47 12.43
N GLU A 47 -13.61 -19.63 12.40
CA GLU A 47 -14.04 -20.85 11.72
C GLU A 47 -13.99 -20.83 10.16
N PRO A 48 -14.04 -21.99 9.47
CA PRO A 48 -13.64 -22.14 8.08
C PRO A 48 -14.54 -21.43 7.05
N ARG A 49 -15.31 -20.44 7.46
CA ARG A 49 -16.28 -19.77 6.59
C ARG A 49 -16.18 -18.26 6.65
N TYR A 50 -15.90 -17.69 5.52
CA TYR A 50 -15.77 -16.24 5.32
C TYR A 50 -17.12 -15.62 4.94
N THR A 51 -17.39 -14.42 5.43
CA THR A 51 -18.61 -13.65 5.14
C THR A 51 -18.38 -12.66 4.00
N HIS A 52 -19.46 -12.04 3.50
CA HIS A 52 -19.36 -10.92 2.56
C HIS A 52 -18.56 -9.75 3.13
N ALA A 53 -18.67 -9.49 4.43
CA ALA A 53 -17.90 -8.44 5.11
C ALA A 53 -16.40 -8.75 5.05
N HIS A 54 -15.99 -10.01 5.26
CA HIS A 54 -14.59 -10.42 5.12
C HIS A 54 -14.08 -10.22 3.69
N VAL A 55 -14.88 -10.62 2.69
CA VAL A 55 -14.55 -10.38 1.27
C VAL A 55 -14.42 -8.90 0.97
N ALA A 56 -15.27 -8.05 1.55
CA ALA A 56 -15.20 -6.60 1.38
C ALA A 56 -13.90 -6.02 1.97
N VAL A 57 -13.51 -6.44 3.17
CA VAL A 57 -12.24 -6.04 3.81
C VAL A 57 -11.04 -6.50 2.98
N LEU A 58 -11.04 -7.72 2.45
CA LEU A 58 -9.98 -8.22 1.59
C LEU A 58 -9.85 -7.41 0.29
N ARG A 59 -10.96 -7.09 -0.35
CA ARG A 59 -10.99 -6.21 -1.54
C ARG A 59 -10.46 -4.81 -1.22
N PHE A 60 -10.85 -4.28 -0.08
CA PHE A 60 -10.36 -2.99 0.41
C PHE A 60 -8.85 -3.03 0.61
N ALA A 61 -8.33 -4.00 1.37
CA ALA A 61 -6.91 -4.16 1.63
C ALA A 61 -6.10 -4.30 0.32
N ARG A 62 -6.57 -5.11 -0.63
CA ARG A 62 -5.93 -5.25 -1.94
C ARG A 62 -5.83 -3.93 -2.68
N ARG A 63 -6.91 -3.14 -2.70
CA ARG A 63 -6.93 -1.83 -3.39
C ARG A 63 -6.02 -0.82 -2.71
N ALA A 64 -6.04 -0.79 -1.38
CA ALA A 64 -5.18 0.11 -0.62
C ALA A 64 -3.70 -0.26 -0.81
N LEU A 65 -3.34 -1.55 -0.81
CA LEU A 65 -1.98 -2.00 -1.16
C LEU A 65 -1.58 -1.58 -2.58
N ALA A 66 -2.47 -1.68 -3.55
CA ALA A 66 -2.20 -1.24 -4.92
C ALA A 66 -1.97 0.27 -5.03
N LEU A 67 -2.54 1.06 -4.13
CA LEU A 67 -2.27 2.50 -3.98
C LEU A 67 -1.02 2.77 -3.12
N GLY A 68 -0.35 1.71 -2.65
CA GLY A 68 0.89 1.77 -1.90
C GLY A 68 0.74 2.08 -0.41
N PHE A 69 -0.47 1.97 0.16
CA PHE A 69 -0.64 2.05 1.61
C PHE A 69 0.06 0.89 2.30
N ALA A 70 0.74 1.15 3.40
CA ALA A 70 1.31 0.12 4.26
C ALA A 70 0.20 -0.61 5.04
N MET A 71 0.50 -1.83 5.52
CA MET A 71 -0.51 -2.59 6.26
C MET A 71 -1.02 -1.89 7.51
N ASP A 72 -0.16 -1.15 8.22
CA ASP A 72 -0.54 -0.36 9.39
C ASP A 72 -1.51 0.79 9.04
N GLU A 73 -1.33 1.40 7.86
CA GLU A 73 -2.25 2.42 7.34
C GLU A 73 -3.59 1.79 6.94
N ILE A 74 -3.54 0.59 6.37
CA ILE A 74 -4.74 -0.19 6.01
C ILE A 74 -5.54 -0.56 7.26
N GLU A 75 -4.89 -0.94 8.34
CA GLU A 75 -5.55 -1.19 9.63
C GLU A 75 -6.33 0.03 10.12
N ARG A 76 -5.69 1.20 10.10
CA ARG A 76 -6.34 2.47 10.48
C ARG A 76 -7.51 2.80 9.57
N LEU A 77 -7.34 2.64 8.26
CA LEU A 77 -8.39 2.91 7.29
C LEU A 77 -9.59 1.95 7.45
N VAL A 78 -9.34 0.67 7.77
CA VAL A 78 -10.41 -0.30 8.05
C VAL A 78 -11.09 0.02 9.38
N ALA A 79 -10.34 0.42 10.40
CA ALA A 79 -10.91 0.87 11.68
C ALA A 79 -11.85 2.07 11.47
N LEU A 80 -11.37 3.09 10.74
CA LEU A 80 -12.18 4.25 10.35
C LEU A 80 -13.38 3.86 9.49
N TRP A 81 -13.26 2.88 8.60
CA TRP A 81 -14.38 2.42 7.79
C TRP A 81 -15.48 1.77 8.63
N ARG A 82 -15.11 1.11 9.72
CA ARG A 82 -16.05 0.48 10.67
C ARG A 82 -16.66 1.46 11.65
N ASP A 83 -16.01 2.59 11.87
CA ASP A 83 -16.49 3.63 12.78
C ASP A 83 -17.52 4.50 12.08
N GLU A 84 -18.76 4.43 12.54
CA GLU A 84 -19.88 5.23 11.99
C GLU A 84 -19.82 6.70 12.41
N GLU A 85 -19.12 7.01 13.51
CA GLU A 85 -18.95 8.38 14.01
C GLU A 85 -17.70 9.07 13.46
N ARG A 86 -16.91 8.38 12.62
CA ARG A 86 -15.69 8.94 12.05
C ARG A 86 -15.93 10.22 11.28
N THR A 87 -14.95 11.12 11.35
CA THR A 87 -14.91 12.28 10.46
C THR A 87 -14.26 11.92 9.11
N SER A 88 -14.80 12.42 8.02
CA SER A 88 -14.15 12.29 6.70
C SER A 88 -12.80 13.02 6.64
N ALA A 89 -12.57 13.97 7.53
CA ALA A 89 -11.32 14.73 7.65
C ALA A 89 -10.12 13.81 7.96
N GLU A 90 -10.31 12.81 8.82
CA GLU A 90 -9.23 11.88 9.17
C GLU A 90 -8.84 10.98 8.00
N VAL A 91 -9.81 10.45 7.28
CA VAL A 91 -9.56 9.67 6.05
C VAL A 91 -8.86 10.54 5.00
N LYS A 92 -9.30 11.79 4.82
CA LYS A 92 -8.68 12.76 3.91
C LYS A 92 -7.22 13.02 4.30
N ARG A 93 -6.92 13.22 5.59
CA ARG A 93 -5.57 13.44 6.08
C ARG A 93 -4.63 12.27 5.75
N LEU A 94 -5.06 11.03 6.02
CA LEU A 94 -4.26 9.84 5.67
C LEU A 94 -4.00 9.73 4.16
N THR A 95 -5.01 10.05 3.35
CA THR A 95 -4.89 10.02 1.90
C THR A 95 -3.91 11.08 1.38
N LEU A 96 -3.97 12.31 1.92
CA LEU A 96 -3.05 13.40 1.55
C LEU A 96 -1.61 13.07 1.96
N CYS A 97 -1.41 12.55 3.17
CA CYS A 97 -0.09 12.12 3.62
C CYS A 97 0.51 11.04 2.68
N ARG A 98 -0.33 10.12 2.19
CA ARG A 98 0.12 9.14 1.19
C ARG A 98 0.49 9.78 -0.15
N ALA A 99 -0.27 10.79 -0.59
CA ALA A 99 0.04 11.54 -1.81
C ALA A 99 1.39 12.26 -1.69
N GLU A 100 1.65 12.93 -0.57
CA GLU A 100 2.92 13.60 -0.28
C GLU A 100 4.11 12.62 -0.29
N ALA A 101 3.93 11.42 0.29
CA ALA A 101 4.94 10.37 0.25
C ALA A 101 5.23 9.89 -1.19
N LEU A 102 4.21 9.87 -2.05
CA LEU A 102 4.38 9.54 -3.47
C LEU A 102 5.12 10.65 -4.22
N ASP A 103 4.84 11.93 -3.93
CA ASP A 103 5.55 13.06 -4.53
C ASP A 103 7.05 13.00 -4.19
N SER A 104 7.40 12.75 -2.92
CA SER A 104 8.79 12.55 -2.51
C SER A 104 9.44 11.38 -3.26
N ARG A 105 8.72 10.28 -3.43
CA ARG A 105 9.23 9.13 -4.18
C ARG A 105 9.44 9.42 -5.67
N ILE A 106 8.57 10.23 -6.27
CA ILE A 106 8.72 10.69 -7.65
C ILE A 106 10.00 11.53 -7.80
N GLU A 107 10.28 12.44 -6.87
CA GLU A 107 11.49 13.25 -6.88
C GLU A 107 12.76 12.40 -6.76
N GLU A 108 12.77 11.41 -5.86
CA GLU A 108 13.88 10.46 -5.73
C GLU A 108 14.14 9.67 -7.01
N LEU A 109 13.06 9.15 -7.63
CA LEU A 109 13.16 8.40 -8.89
C LEU A 109 13.63 9.29 -10.04
N GLN A 110 13.19 10.54 -10.09
CA GLN A 110 13.66 11.51 -11.08
C GLN A 110 15.14 11.84 -10.88
N ALA A 111 15.60 11.97 -9.64
CA ALA A 111 17.02 12.17 -9.35
C ALA A 111 17.85 10.97 -9.80
N THR A 112 17.41 9.76 -9.48
CA THR A 112 18.05 8.52 -9.92
C THR A 112 18.10 8.42 -11.45
N LYS A 113 17.00 8.75 -12.13
CA LYS A 113 16.92 8.77 -13.58
C LYS A 113 17.97 9.73 -14.17
N ARG A 114 18.09 10.96 -13.65
CA ARG A 114 19.06 11.94 -14.11
C ARG A 114 20.51 11.45 -13.96
N VAL A 115 20.81 10.72 -12.88
CA VAL A 115 22.14 10.11 -12.71
C VAL A 115 22.40 9.07 -13.79
N LEU A 116 21.45 8.17 -14.03
CA LEU A 116 21.60 7.12 -15.06
C LEU A 116 21.73 7.71 -16.47
N GLU A 117 20.96 8.76 -16.81
CA GLU A 117 21.06 9.45 -18.08
C GLU A 117 22.45 10.09 -18.26
N ARG A 118 22.97 10.76 -17.23
CA ARG A 118 24.33 11.31 -17.25
C ARG A 118 25.39 10.26 -17.47
N LEU A 119 25.28 9.12 -16.78
CA LEU A 119 26.23 7.99 -16.95
C LEU A 119 26.14 7.40 -18.36
N ALA A 120 24.95 7.32 -18.93
CA ALA A 120 24.76 6.86 -20.30
C ALA A 120 25.38 7.83 -21.31
N ASP A 121 25.26 9.14 -21.11
CA ASP A 121 25.86 10.16 -21.98
C ASP A 121 27.40 10.15 -21.95
N LEU A 122 28.00 9.74 -20.84
CA LEU A 122 29.45 9.57 -20.71
C LEU A 122 29.96 8.30 -21.43
N CYS A 123 29.09 7.35 -21.69
CA CYS A 123 29.45 6.10 -22.35
C CYS A 123 29.38 6.25 -23.87
N ARG A 124 30.50 6.06 -24.56
CA ARG A 124 30.55 6.15 -26.03
C ARG A 124 29.97 4.94 -26.76
N GLY A 125 29.62 3.88 -26.03
CA GLY A 125 29.06 2.65 -26.61
C GLY A 125 30.03 1.93 -27.55
N ASP A 126 31.35 2.15 -27.38
CA ASP A 126 32.39 1.53 -28.20
C ASP A 126 32.85 0.19 -27.57
N HIS A 127 33.62 -0.59 -28.34
CA HIS A 127 34.12 -1.93 -27.94
C HIS A 127 35.28 -1.87 -26.94
N ARG A 128 35.52 -0.78 -26.24
CA ARG A 128 36.60 -0.65 -25.26
C ARG A 128 36.21 -1.31 -23.94
N PRO A 129 37.17 -1.92 -23.25
CA PRO A 129 36.91 -2.57 -21.96
C PRO A 129 36.64 -1.57 -20.83
N ALA A 130 37.06 -0.30 -20.96
CA ALA A 130 36.81 0.75 -19.99
C ALA A 130 35.38 1.28 -20.16
N CYS A 131 34.54 1.10 -19.14
CA CYS A 131 33.15 1.52 -19.15
C CYS A 131 32.89 2.52 -17.99
N PRO A 132 32.72 3.81 -18.27
CA PRO A 132 32.49 4.81 -17.24
C PRO A 132 31.28 4.49 -16.32
N ILE A 133 30.26 3.81 -16.85
CA ILE A 133 29.08 3.41 -16.07
C ILE A 133 29.48 2.37 -15.02
N LEU A 134 30.28 1.35 -15.42
CA LEU A 134 30.71 0.32 -14.48
C LEU A 134 31.68 0.87 -13.45
N ASP A 135 32.59 1.74 -13.85
CA ASP A 135 33.56 2.37 -12.97
C ASP A 135 32.84 3.20 -11.88
N GLU A 136 31.89 4.04 -12.27
CA GLU A 136 31.07 4.84 -11.34
C GLU A 136 30.23 3.96 -10.41
N LEU A 137 29.63 2.88 -10.90
CA LEU A 137 28.84 1.95 -10.08
C LEU A 137 29.70 1.18 -9.06
N VAL A 138 30.97 0.98 -9.34
CA VAL A 138 31.92 0.37 -8.39
C VAL A 138 32.33 1.39 -7.32
N GLU A 139 32.50 2.67 -7.68
CA GLU A 139 32.93 3.74 -6.77
C GLU A 139 31.79 4.30 -5.93
N LEU A 140 30.53 4.19 -6.38
CA LEU A 140 29.34 4.63 -5.65
C LEU A 140 29.12 3.78 -4.36
N ARG A 141 30.06 3.86 -3.41
CA ARG A 141 29.94 3.33 -2.04
C ARG A 141 28.96 4.14 -1.19
N GLY A 142 27.84 4.59 -1.72
CA GLY A 142 27.00 5.47 -0.93
C GLY A 142 25.60 5.78 -1.43
N PHE A 143 25.08 5.07 -2.43
CA PHE A 143 23.64 5.15 -2.68
C PHE A 143 22.90 4.30 -1.63
N ALA A 144 22.91 4.75 -0.38
CA ALA A 144 21.94 4.34 0.60
C ALA A 144 20.58 4.84 0.04
N ALA A 145 19.76 3.91 -0.43
CA ALA A 145 18.35 4.18 -0.64
C ALA A 145 17.79 4.62 0.73
N THR A 146 17.75 5.91 0.98
CA THR A 146 17.00 6.48 2.10
C THR A 146 15.54 6.29 1.75
N ALA A 147 15.02 5.11 2.08
CA ALA A 147 13.60 4.87 2.17
C ALA A 147 13.10 5.67 3.37
N SER A 148 12.94 6.97 3.19
CA SER A 148 12.19 7.81 4.11
C SER A 148 10.71 7.45 3.91
N ALA A 149 10.27 6.42 4.62
CA ALA A 149 8.86 6.29 4.92
C ALA A 149 8.51 7.49 5.80
N ALA A 150 7.88 8.50 5.22
CA ALA A 150 7.29 9.59 5.99
C ALA A 150 6.31 8.96 6.98
N ASP A 151 6.72 8.96 8.25
CA ASP A 151 5.98 8.35 9.34
C ASP A 151 4.79 9.25 9.70
N CYS A 152 3.62 8.94 9.11
CA CYS A 152 2.37 9.62 9.44
C CYS A 152 1.86 9.29 10.86
N ARG A 153 2.71 8.77 11.74
CA ARG A 153 2.34 8.29 13.08
C ARG A 153 2.20 9.39 14.12
N SER A 154 2.64 10.62 13.85
CA SER A 154 2.75 11.65 14.89
C SER A 154 2.00 12.92 14.55
N ALA A 155 0.68 12.94 14.77
CA ALA A 155 -0.02 14.18 15.05
C ALA A 155 -0.98 13.94 16.22
N PRO A 156 -0.84 14.66 17.35
CA PRO A 156 -1.76 14.57 18.47
C PRO A 156 -3.14 15.07 18.04
N ALA A 157 -4.18 14.36 18.48
CA ALA A 157 -5.54 14.83 18.41
C ALA A 157 -5.64 16.12 19.25
N SER A 158 -5.71 17.26 18.57
CA SER A 158 -6.10 18.53 19.22
C SER A 158 -7.59 18.47 19.50
N ARG A 159 -7.92 18.66 20.75
CA ARG A 159 -9.29 18.75 21.30
C ARG A 159 -10.11 19.84 20.64
#